data_b06cb0715720c80e11c2f085a7d0d2a0
#
_entry.id   b06cb0715720c80e11c2f085a7d0d2a0
#
_cell.length_a   1.000
_cell.length_b   1.000
_cell.length_c   1.000
_cell.angle_alpha   90.00
_cell.angle_beta   90.00
_cell.angle_gamma   90.00
#
_symmetry.space_group_name_H-M   'P 1'
#
loop_
_entity.id
_entity.type
_entity.pdbx_description
1 polymer ?
#
loop_
_entity_poly.entity_id
_entity_poly.type
_entity_poly.pdbx_seq_one_letter_code
_entity_poly.pdbx_strand_id
1 'polypeptide(L)'
;AKDLGNNWNVIWGADQHTSIYQLDTPTYINTQGTGKSASSTYTITLPKNQEKKLSFVIAGSKDSEEDALKSYKDILANHSEMLEDKKMYYTQLLERGRINIPDKKLQEVYNWCKINTEWLAADMESAGRFLGAGAIEYPWLFGCDNSYSLQGLVATGDQKLAKETLRVIKEMSEKANRNGRILHEMAFNAFVSHKGNTQETAHFVIAVWNVYKWTGDNKFLADMYPYMQKGLNFLLKDMDTNKNMFPEGYGIMEVRGLNAELIDVSVYTQQALEVMSQIALIMGEEAFASECASQAIDLKERINDLFWDKDLEIYCDFYGTREQALETTKGAIEQVRNTEYRWDVAEVSLQEYEDSKKKHIAMYEDMYKQFEAYPTGIMKGWLTNKNWVISTPIETHIASEDRAIRQLDKVRKEHCGEYGPYLSAVERDRMMTIATGVQAMAECAYGRVDEALWYINRIVDTFGRTLPGSINEMMPDYGCPVQAWTIYGIATPLIRYIYGIQPEAYKKTLTLSP
;
A
#
# COMPACT_ATOMS: atom_id res chain seq x y z
N ALA A 1 28.42 -20.49 4.21
CA ALA A 1 27.78 -20.46 5.52
C ALA A 1 26.53 -21.33 5.52
N LYS A 2 26.20 -21.90 6.65
CA LYS A 2 24.99 -22.69 6.85
C LYS A 2 24.29 -22.21 8.11
N ASP A 3 22.98 -22.02 8.03
CA ASP A 3 22.15 -21.78 9.21
C ASP A 3 21.94 -23.11 9.96
N LEU A 4 22.14 -23.09 11.28
CA LEU A 4 22.01 -24.30 12.10
C LEU A 4 20.55 -24.61 12.50
N GLY A 5 19.68 -23.62 12.46
CA GLY A 5 18.24 -23.76 12.76
C GLY A 5 17.39 -24.09 11.55
N ASN A 6 17.90 -23.80 10.35
CA ASN A 6 17.23 -24.00 9.08
C ASN A 6 18.18 -24.68 8.07
N ASN A 7 17.64 -25.19 6.99
CA ASN A 7 18.50 -25.78 5.94
C ASN A 7 19.01 -24.73 4.93
N TRP A 8 19.20 -23.49 5.37
CA TRP A 8 19.68 -22.40 4.52
C TRP A 8 21.19 -22.42 4.40
N ASN A 9 21.64 -22.35 3.18
CA ASN A 9 23.04 -22.38 2.84
C ASN A 9 23.40 -21.17 1.99
N VAL A 10 24.52 -20.50 2.27
CA VAL A 10 25.05 -19.39 1.48
C VAL A 10 26.50 -19.66 1.14
N ILE A 11 26.84 -19.51 -0.14
CA ILE A 11 28.20 -19.61 -0.67
C ILE A 11 28.53 -18.28 -1.35
N TRP A 12 29.74 -17.78 -1.09
CA TRP A 12 30.22 -16.57 -1.75
C TRP A 12 31.71 -16.67 -2.07
N GLY A 13 32.15 -15.89 -3.04
CA GLY A 13 33.55 -15.82 -3.47
C GLY A 13 33.68 -15.04 -4.75
N ALA A 14 34.89 -15.03 -5.30
CA ALA A 14 35.17 -14.38 -6.57
C ALA A 14 35.76 -15.36 -7.57
N ASP A 15 35.86 -14.92 -8.84
CA ASP A 15 36.53 -15.62 -9.94
C ASP A 15 38.05 -15.75 -9.78
N GLN A 16 38.62 -15.14 -8.73
CA GLN A 16 40.04 -15.22 -8.40
C GLN A 16 40.23 -15.79 -7.00
N HIS A 17 41.42 -16.42 -6.79
CA HIS A 17 41.77 -16.92 -5.46
C HIS A 17 41.94 -15.78 -4.48
N THR A 18 41.34 -15.94 -3.29
CA THR A 18 41.54 -15.02 -2.15
C THR A 18 42.94 -15.20 -1.57
N SER A 19 43.58 -14.10 -1.21
CA SER A 19 44.89 -14.14 -0.53
C SER A 19 44.74 -14.38 0.96
N ILE A 20 43.65 -13.92 1.56
CA ILE A 20 43.35 -14.07 3.00
C ILE A 20 41.87 -14.36 3.15
N TYR A 21 41.56 -15.36 4.00
CA TYR A 21 40.22 -15.67 4.45
C TYR A 21 40.16 -15.59 5.97
N GLN A 22 39.24 -14.78 6.49
CA GLN A 22 39.09 -14.60 7.92
C GLN A 22 37.62 -14.80 8.33
N LEU A 23 37.43 -15.52 9.44
CA LEU A 23 36.14 -15.71 10.09
C LEU A 23 36.13 -14.93 11.38
N ASP A 24 35.18 -14.01 11.54
CA ASP A 24 35.05 -13.16 12.71
C ASP A 24 33.68 -13.31 13.38
N THR A 25 33.57 -12.77 14.58
CA THR A 25 32.29 -12.59 15.25
C THR A 25 31.56 -11.39 14.60
N PRO A 26 30.26 -11.48 14.32
CA PRO A 26 29.54 -10.38 13.71
C PRO A 26 29.56 -9.14 14.61
N THR A 27 29.67 -7.99 14.01
CA THR A 27 29.63 -6.67 14.66
C THR A 27 28.23 -6.07 14.73
N TYR A 28 27.18 -6.83 14.45
CA TYR A 28 25.80 -6.34 14.50
C TYR A 28 25.33 -6.13 15.94
N ILE A 29 24.63 -5.02 16.14
CA ILE A 29 24.22 -4.50 17.43
C ILE A 29 23.18 -5.37 18.15
N ASN A 30 22.41 -6.16 17.43
CA ASN A 30 21.32 -6.95 18.05
C ASN A 30 21.22 -8.36 17.45
N THR A 31 22.08 -9.26 17.91
CA THR A 31 21.92 -10.66 17.56
C THR A 31 21.64 -11.48 18.82
N GLN A 32 20.44 -11.99 18.93
CA GLN A 32 20.16 -13.08 19.86
C GLN A 32 20.72 -14.42 19.36
N GLY A 33 21.46 -14.41 18.23
CA GLY A 33 22.04 -15.57 17.57
C GLY A 33 23.56 -15.60 17.58
N THR A 34 24.14 -16.80 17.41
CA THR A 34 25.58 -17.02 17.21
C THR A 34 25.92 -16.93 15.72
N GLY A 35 25.84 -15.74 15.15
CA GLY A 35 26.23 -15.51 13.76
C GLY A 35 27.75 -15.60 13.54
N LYS A 36 28.16 -15.65 12.28
CA LYS A 36 29.54 -15.54 11.83
C LYS A 36 29.63 -14.50 10.73
N SER A 37 30.63 -13.64 10.80
CA SER A 37 31.06 -12.82 9.68
C SER A 37 32.28 -13.45 9.02
N ALA A 38 32.45 -13.19 7.73
CA ALA A 38 33.62 -13.65 7.01
C ALA A 38 34.09 -12.57 6.03
N SER A 39 35.38 -12.43 5.91
CA SER A 39 36.04 -11.53 4.95
C SER A 39 36.98 -12.31 4.05
N SER A 40 37.04 -11.89 2.78
CA SER A 40 38.00 -12.38 1.80
C SER A 40 38.78 -11.20 1.25
N THR A 41 40.10 -11.25 1.35
CA THR A 41 40.98 -10.19 0.85
C THR A 41 41.62 -10.62 -0.46
N TYR A 42 41.51 -9.77 -1.47
CA TYR A 42 42.10 -9.97 -2.79
C TYR A 42 43.16 -8.92 -3.04
N THR A 43 44.37 -9.36 -3.36
CA THR A 43 45.46 -8.47 -3.75
C THR A 43 45.54 -8.43 -5.27
N ILE A 44 45.32 -7.24 -5.84
CA ILE A 44 45.30 -7.02 -7.27
C ILE A 44 46.42 -6.07 -7.67
N THR A 45 47.31 -6.49 -8.56
CA THR A 45 48.26 -5.61 -9.20
C THR A 45 47.66 -5.05 -10.48
N LEU A 46 47.54 -3.72 -10.56
CA LEU A 46 46.97 -3.00 -11.69
C LEU A 46 48.08 -2.25 -12.45
N PRO A 47 48.56 -2.74 -13.60
CA PRO A 47 49.54 -2.00 -14.40
C PRO A 47 48.95 -0.70 -14.95
N LYS A 48 49.84 0.26 -15.26
CA LYS A 48 49.44 1.54 -15.84
C LYS A 48 48.64 1.35 -17.13
N ASN A 49 47.49 2.08 -17.20
CA ASN A 49 46.56 2.03 -18.33
C ASN A 49 45.92 0.64 -18.61
N GLN A 50 45.86 -0.23 -17.61
CA GLN A 50 45.14 -1.47 -17.69
C GLN A 50 43.94 -1.50 -16.75
N GLU A 51 42.94 -2.26 -17.14
CA GLU A 51 41.71 -2.53 -16.35
C GLU A 51 41.75 -4.00 -15.92
N LYS A 52 41.33 -4.28 -14.72
CA LYS A 52 41.15 -5.64 -14.22
C LYS A 52 39.76 -5.77 -13.60
N LYS A 53 39.01 -6.76 -14.07
CA LYS A 53 37.66 -7.09 -13.59
C LYS A 53 37.76 -8.20 -12.57
N LEU A 54 37.05 -8.03 -11.46
CA LEU A 54 36.83 -9.04 -10.44
C LEU A 54 35.34 -9.29 -10.32
N SER A 55 34.90 -10.52 -10.54
CA SER A 55 33.49 -10.91 -10.40
C SER A 55 33.29 -11.58 -9.05
N PHE A 56 32.46 -10.98 -8.20
CA PHE A 56 32.10 -11.50 -6.90
C PHE A 56 30.69 -12.10 -6.95
N VAL A 57 30.54 -13.33 -6.49
CA VAL A 57 29.28 -14.07 -6.54
C VAL A 57 28.82 -14.44 -5.14
N ILE A 58 27.53 -14.28 -4.88
CA ILE A 58 26.83 -14.79 -3.71
C ILE A 58 25.69 -15.67 -4.21
N ALA A 59 25.59 -16.89 -3.72
CA ALA A 59 24.51 -17.82 -4.03
C ALA A 59 23.96 -18.46 -2.77
N GLY A 60 22.65 -18.68 -2.74
CA GLY A 60 21.97 -19.31 -1.60
C GLY A 60 21.08 -20.46 -2.03
N SER A 61 20.79 -21.37 -1.09
CA SER A 61 19.74 -22.39 -1.22
C SER A 61 19.09 -22.66 0.13
N LYS A 62 17.78 -22.86 0.11
CA LYS A 62 16.98 -23.32 1.26
C LYS A 62 16.93 -24.85 1.34
N ASP A 63 17.39 -25.55 0.28
CA ASP A 63 17.20 -26.98 0.13
C ASP A 63 18.48 -27.76 0.51
N SER A 64 19.64 -27.37 -0.04
CA SER A 64 20.91 -28.03 0.25
C SER A 64 22.15 -27.17 0.00
N GLU A 65 23.28 -27.59 0.57
CA GLU A 65 24.60 -27.00 0.28
C GLU A 65 25.02 -27.30 -1.17
N GLU A 66 24.65 -28.46 -1.69
CA GLU A 66 24.96 -28.89 -3.07
C GLU A 66 24.27 -27.96 -4.07
N ASP A 67 22.99 -27.63 -3.87
CA ASP A 67 22.25 -26.69 -4.71
C ASP A 67 22.82 -25.27 -4.63
N ALA A 68 23.20 -24.82 -3.44
CA ALA A 68 23.89 -23.52 -3.31
C ALA A 68 25.20 -23.50 -4.05
N LEU A 69 25.99 -24.59 -3.99
CA LEU A 69 27.27 -24.72 -4.72
C LEU A 69 27.08 -24.81 -6.24
N LYS A 70 26.04 -25.51 -6.68
CA LYS A 70 25.66 -25.56 -8.10
C LYS A 70 25.31 -24.17 -8.62
N SER A 71 24.42 -23.44 -7.91
CA SER A 71 24.03 -22.07 -8.25
C SER A 71 25.25 -21.12 -8.26
N TYR A 72 26.14 -21.23 -7.27
CA TYR A 72 27.38 -20.45 -7.25
C TYR A 72 28.25 -20.68 -8.49
N LYS A 73 28.50 -21.95 -8.87
CA LYS A 73 29.31 -22.31 -10.04
C LYS A 73 28.65 -21.84 -11.33
N ASP A 74 27.36 -21.98 -11.45
CA ASP A 74 26.61 -21.56 -12.62
C ASP A 74 26.66 -20.02 -12.79
N ILE A 75 26.41 -19.25 -11.75
CA ILE A 75 26.54 -17.78 -11.78
C ILE A 75 27.98 -17.40 -12.14
N LEU A 76 28.98 -18.03 -11.53
CA LEU A 76 30.38 -17.72 -11.78
C LEU A 76 30.78 -17.97 -13.25
N ALA A 77 30.24 -19.02 -13.89
CA ALA A 77 30.48 -19.33 -15.29
C ALA A 77 29.71 -18.41 -16.24
N ASN A 78 28.48 -18.05 -15.92
CA ASN A 78 27.52 -17.47 -16.87
C ASN A 78 27.09 -16.02 -16.50
N HIS A 79 27.69 -15.40 -15.49
CA HIS A 79 27.29 -14.10 -14.96
C HIS A 79 27.16 -12.98 -16.00
N SER A 80 27.98 -13.01 -17.06
CA SER A 80 27.92 -11.99 -18.12
C SER A 80 26.66 -12.13 -18.98
N GLU A 81 26.29 -13.36 -19.33
CA GLU A 81 25.05 -13.67 -20.06
C GLU A 81 23.84 -13.37 -19.21
N MET A 82 23.84 -13.81 -17.95
CA MET A 82 22.77 -13.50 -16.98
C MET A 82 22.56 -12.00 -16.80
N LEU A 83 23.64 -11.19 -16.82
CA LEU A 83 23.53 -9.74 -16.74
C LEU A 83 22.84 -9.14 -17.99
N GLU A 84 23.21 -9.62 -19.20
CA GLU A 84 22.58 -9.14 -20.42
C GLU A 84 21.11 -9.58 -20.51
N ASP A 85 20.77 -10.78 -20.09
CA ASP A 85 19.39 -11.27 -20.00
C ASP A 85 18.58 -10.40 -19.04
N LYS A 86 19.15 -10.06 -17.88
CA LYS A 86 18.50 -9.17 -16.91
C LYS A 86 18.29 -7.76 -17.46
N LYS A 87 19.28 -7.19 -18.16
CA LYS A 87 19.13 -5.89 -18.83
C LYS A 87 18.01 -5.93 -19.90
N MET A 88 17.97 -6.97 -20.71
CA MET A 88 16.94 -7.16 -21.72
C MET A 88 15.56 -7.28 -21.09
N TYR A 89 15.43 -8.05 -20.01
CA TYR A 89 14.19 -8.19 -19.26
C TYR A 89 13.67 -6.83 -18.74
N TYR A 90 14.53 -6.04 -18.07
CA TYR A 90 14.12 -4.73 -17.56
C TYR A 90 13.85 -3.72 -18.69
N THR A 91 14.55 -3.82 -19.81
CA THR A 91 14.23 -3.02 -21.00
C THR A 91 12.83 -3.32 -21.50
N GLN A 92 12.45 -4.59 -21.61
CA GLN A 92 11.10 -5.00 -22.01
C GLN A 92 10.05 -4.58 -20.97
N LEU A 93 10.36 -4.67 -19.68
CA LEU A 93 9.49 -4.19 -18.61
C LEU A 93 9.20 -2.69 -18.77
N LEU A 94 10.21 -1.88 -19.06
CA LEU A 94 10.07 -0.44 -19.23
C LEU A 94 9.26 -0.05 -20.50
N GLU A 95 9.27 -0.88 -21.54
CA GLU A 95 8.45 -0.65 -22.74
C GLU A 95 6.95 -0.94 -22.51
N ARG A 96 6.58 -1.74 -21.51
CA ARG A 96 5.17 -1.95 -21.17
C ARG A 96 4.57 -0.65 -20.64
N GLY A 97 3.41 -0.22 -21.14
CA GLY A 97 2.74 1.02 -20.69
C GLY A 97 3.66 2.24 -20.74
N ARG A 98 4.51 2.33 -21.76
CA ARG A 98 5.44 3.45 -21.95
C ARG A 98 4.67 4.74 -22.24
N ILE A 99 4.99 5.79 -21.51
CA ILE A 99 4.54 7.16 -21.76
C ILE A 99 5.76 8.10 -21.79
N ASN A 100 5.62 9.24 -22.45
CA ASN A 100 6.65 10.28 -22.50
C ASN A 100 6.21 11.44 -21.61
N ILE A 101 6.91 11.64 -20.51
CA ILE A 101 6.66 12.72 -19.56
C ILE A 101 7.72 13.82 -19.81
N PRO A 102 7.31 15.10 -20.03
CA PRO A 102 8.27 16.18 -20.29
C PRO A 102 9.23 16.41 -19.12
N ASP A 103 8.77 16.30 -17.88
CA ASP A 103 9.61 16.35 -16.69
C ASP A 103 10.46 15.08 -16.58
N LYS A 104 11.78 15.24 -16.64
CA LYS A 104 12.73 14.11 -16.65
C LYS A 104 12.78 13.36 -15.34
N LYS A 105 12.64 14.06 -14.20
CA LYS A 105 12.68 13.41 -12.88
C LYS A 105 11.41 12.60 -12.66
N LEU A 106 10.26 13.14 -13.03
CA LEU A 106 8.99 12.41 -12.97
C LEU A 106 8.98 11.22 -13.94
N GLN A 107 9.57 11.37 -15.16
CA GLN A 107 9.74 10.24 -16.10
C GLN A 107 10.61 9.14 -15.49
N GLU A 108 11.70 9.50 -14.83
CA GLU A 108 12.57 8.56 -14.16
C GLU A 108 11.83 7.82 -13.04
N VAL A 109 11.13 8.55 -12.17
CA VAL A 109 10.33 7.97 -11.08
C VAL A 109 9.23 7.05 -11.60
N TYR A 110 8.50 7.45 -12.65
CA TYR A 110 7.51 6.59 -13.30
C TYR A 110 8.11 5.26 -13.77
N ASN A 111 9.28 5.30 -14.37
CA ASN A 111 10.00 4.09 -14.81
C ASN A 111 10.44 3.23 -13.61
N TRP A 112 10.95 3.86 -12.55
CA TRP A 112 11.37 3.15 -11.35
C TRP A 112 10.21 2.54 -10.56
N CYS A 113 9.03 3.14 -10.56
CA CYS A 113 7.84 2.52 -9.97
C CYS A 113 7.56 1.14 -10.59
N LYS A 114 7.74 0.99 -11.91
CA LYS A 114 7.58 -0.31 -12.61
C LYS A 114 8.66 -1.31 -12.21
N ILE A 115 9.91 -0.86 -12.05
CA ILE A 115 11.02 -1.70 -11.59
C ILE A 115 10.79 -2.13 -10.13
N ASN A 116 10.34 -1.21 -9.29
CA ASN A 116 10.09 -1.48 -7.87
C ASN A 116 8.96 -2.51 -7.68
N THR A 117 7.90 -2.46 -8.47
CA THR A 117 6.86 -3.50 -8.42
C THR A 117 7.38 -4.87 -8.85
N GLU A 118 8.31 -4.95 -9.80
CA GLU A 118 8.96 -6.21 -10.16
C GLU A 118 9.91 -6.73 -9.06
N TRP A 119 10.60 -5.84 -8.34
CA TRP A 119 11.41 -6.22 -7.17
C TRP A 119 10.59 -6.80 -6.03
N LEU A 120 9.35 -6.33 -5.88
CA LEU A 120 8.42 -6.77 -4.85
C LEU A 120 7.60 -8.00 -5.27
N ALA A 121 7.65 -8.40 -6.55
CA ALA A 121 6.97 -9.59 -7.00
C ALA A 121 7.61 -10.85 -6.41
N ALA A 122 6.82 -11.63 -5.70
CA ALA A 122 7.24 -12.89 -5.10
C ALA A 122 6.60 -14.06 -5.84
N ASP A 123 7.33 -15.15 -5.98
CA ASP A 123 6.84 -16.40 -6.55
C ASP A 123 6.95 -17.51 -5.50
N MET A 124 5.81 -18.03 -5.07
CA MET A 124 5.73 -19.04 -4.02
C MET A 124 5.09 -20.32 -4.54
N GLU A 125 5.79 -21.44 -4.42
CA GLU A 125 5.28 -22.76 -4.82
C GLU A 125 3.92 -23.09 -4.16
N SER A 126 3.72 -22.67 -2.90
CA SER A 126 2.51 -22.97 -2.12
C SER A 126 1.32 -22.03 -2.35
N ALA A 127 1.55 -20.86 -2.97
CA ALA A 127 0.51 -19.84 -3.14
C ALA A 127 0.45 -19.24 -4.55
N GLY A 128 1.54 -19.30 -5.33
CA GLY A 128 1.66 -18.66 -6.64
C GLY A 128 2.39 -17.34 -6.60
N ARG A 129 2.33 -16.60 -7.71
CA ARG A 129 2.99 -15.30 -7.86
C ARG A 129 2.09 -14.15 -7.42
N PHE A 130 2.65 -13.23 -6.66
CA PHE A 130 1.94 -12.06 -6.15
C PHE A 130 2.87 -10.86 -5.95
N LEU A 131 2.28 -9.67 -5.78
CA LEU A 131 2.98 -8.45 -5.44
C LEU A 131 3.04 -8.32 -3.91
N GLY A 132 4.24 -8.26 -3.33
CA GLY A 132 4.48 -7.92 -1.93
C GLY A 132 4.33 -6.43 -1.68
N ALA A 133 4.06 -6.04 -0.42
CA ALA A 133 3.76 -4.66 -0.07
C ALA A 133 5.01 -3.76 -0.06
N GLY A 134 6.08 -4.18 0.61
CA GLY A 134 7.28 -3.35 0.73
C GLY A 134 8.52 -4.12 1.17
N ALA A 135 9.69 -3.74 0.69
CA ALA A 135 10.95 -4.32 1.08
C ALA A 135 11.72 -3.30 1.95
N ILE A 136 12.38 -3.74 2.98
CA ILE A 136 12.61 -5.09 3.47
C ILE A 136 11.67 -5.47 4.64
N GLU A 137 10.94 -4.54 5.20
CA GLU A 137 10.19 -4.70 6.44
C GLU A 137 8.89 -5.47 6.23
N TYR A 138 8.19 -5.22 5.11
CA TYR A 138 6.89 -5.82 4.80
C TYR A 138 6.87 -6.50 3.42
N PRO A 139 7.76 -7.50 3.16
CA PRO A 139 7.84 -8.13 1.84
C PRO A 139 6.64 -9.03 1.54
N TRP A 140 5.69 -9.10 2.43
CA TRP A 140 4.56 -10.01 2.43
C TRP A 140 3.41 -9.54 1.54
N LEU A 141 2.41 -10.41 1.34
CA LEU A 141 1.18 -10.07 0.65
C LEU A 141 0.23 -9.34 1.60
N PHE A 142 -0.20 -8.14 1.21
CA PHE A 142 -1.24 -7.38 1.90
C PHE A 142 -2.45 -7.15 0.99
N GLY A 143 -3.66 -7.35 1.54
CA GLY A 143 -4.90 -7.16 0.79
C GLY A 143 -5.19 -5.70 0.48
N CYS A 144 -4.95 -4.80 1.44
CA CYS A 144 -5.17 -3.37 1.29
C CYS A 144 -4.17 -2.74 0.31
N ASP A 145 -2.86 -2.92 0.54
CA ASP A 145 -1.77 -2.36 -0.28
C ASP A 145 -1.91 -2.72 -1.75
N ASN A 146 -2.26 -3.98 -2.00
CA ASN A 146 -2.47 -4.45 -3.36
C ASN A 146 -3.66 -3.80 -4.05
N SER A 147 -4.70 -3.44 -3.32
CA SER A 147 -5.88 -2.80 -3.91
C SER A 147 -5.55 -1.42 -4.50
N TYR A 148 -4.62 -0.69 -3.90
CA TYR A 148 -4.06 0.53 -4.47
C TYR A 148 -3.03 0.22 -5.56
N SER A 149 -2.04 -0.61 -5.24
CA SER A 149 -0.90 -0.90 -6.13
C SER A 149 -1.33 -1.45 -7.48
N LEU A 150 -2.33 -2.35 -7.51
CA LEU A 150 -2.81 -2.99 -8.72
C LEU A 150 -3.48 -2.02 -9.71
N GLN A 151 -4.00 -0.88 -9.25
CA GLN A 151 -4.53 0.15 -10.13
C GLN A 151 -3.41 0.80 -10.96
N GLY A 152 -2.28 1.12 -10.33
CA GLY A 152 -1.10 1.63 -11.03
C GLY A 152 -0.41 0.54 -11.85
N LEU A 153 -0.31 -0.66 -11.33
CA LEU A 153 0.34 -1.80 -12.00
C LEU A 153 -0.35 -2.16 -13.32
N VAL A 154 -1.69 -2.27 -13.32
CA VAL A 154 -2.43 -2.59 -14.56
C VAL A 154 -2.37 -1.46 -15.56
N ALA A 155 -2.36 -0.21 -15.11
CA ALA A 155 -2.22 0.97 -15.97
C ALA A 155 -0.82 1.07 -16.62
N THR A 156 0.22 0.59 -15.94
CA THR A 156 1.58 0.51 -16.48
C THR A 156 1.83 -0.76 -17.32
N GLY A 157 0.81 -1.59 -17.54
CA GLY A 157 0.83 -2.70 -18.49
C GLY A 157 1.19 -4.06 -17.90
N ASP A 158 1.36 -4.22 -16.59
CA ASP A 158 1.57 -5.54 -15.98
C ASP A 158 0.25 -6.19 -15.51
N GLN A 159 -0.58 -6.50 -16.49
CA GLN A 159 -1.86 -7.17 -16.29
C GLN A 159 -1.70 -8.60 -15.76
N LYS A 160 -0.57 -9.24 -16.04
CA LYS A 160 -0.31 -10.62 -15.62
C LYS A 160 -0.14 -10.69 -14.11
N LEU A 161 0.81 -9.93 -13.57
CA LEU A 161 1.06 -9.89 -12.13
C LEU A 161 -0.17 -9.41 -11.36
N ALA A 162 -0.92 -8.42 -11.90
CA ALA A 162 -2.15 -7.95 -11.27
C ALA A 162 -3.20 -9.07 -11.12
N LYS A 163 -3.44 -9.86 -12.17
CA LYS A 163 -4.38 -10.99 -12.11
C LYS A 163 -3.89 -12.12 -11.20
N GLU A 164 -2.61 -12.44 -11.23
CA GLU A 164 -1.99 -13.45 -10.38
C GLU A 164 -2.14 -13.07 -8.90
N THR A 165 -1.83 -11.81 -8.54
CA THR A 165 -1.99 -11.29 -7.18
C THR A 165 -3.42 -11.42 -6.67
N LEU A 166 -4.42 -11.00 -7.47
CA LEU A 166 -5.83 -11.10 -7.07
C LEU A 166 -6.30 -12.55 -6.90
N ARG A 167 -5.78 -13.50 -7.69
CA ARG A 167 -6.06 -14.93 -7.49
C ARG A 167 -5.50 -15.43 -6.17
N VAL A 168 -4.25 -15.10 -5.86
CA VAL A 168 -3.64 -15.47 -4.57
C VAL A 168 -4.41 -14.86 -3.40
N ILE A 169 -4.77 -13.58 -3.45
CA ILE A 169 -5.59 -12.93 -2.41
C ILE A 169 -6.92 -13.68 -2.23
N LYS A 170 -7.66 -13.96 -3.32
CA LYS A 170 -8.93 -14.70 -3.26
C LYS A 170 -8.76 -16.09 -2.65
N GLU A 171 -7.84 -16.89 -3.17
CA GLU A 171 -7.65 -18.28 -2.76
C GLU A 171 -7.23 -18.40 -1.30
N MET A 172 -6.30 -17.56 -0.86
CA MET A 172 -5.81 -17.56 0.51
C MET A 172 -6.84 -17.00 1.49
N SER A 173 -7.60 -15.99 1.09
CA SER A 173 -8.74 -15.48 1.86
C SER A 173 -9.85 -16.53 2.00
N GLU A 174 -10.16 -17.26 0.95
CA GLU A 174 -11.18 -18.32 1.01
C GLU A 174 -10.75 -19.48 1.94
N LYS A 175 -9.47 -19.85 1.90
CA LYS A 175 -8.90 -20.85 2.84
C LYS A 175 -8.99 -20.39 4.30
N ALA A 176 -8.69 -19.10 4.57
CA ALA A 176 -8.62 -18.57 5.92
C ALA A 176 -9.98 -18.20 6.53
N ASN A 177 -10.91 -17.63 5.74
CA ASN A 177 -12.13 -16.98 6.21
C ASN A 177 -13.41 -17.68 5.77
N ARG A 178 -13.50 -18.18 4.53
CA ARG A 178 -14.65 -18.87 3.92
C ARG A 178 -15.92 -18.02 3.71
N ASN A 179 -16.05 -16.84 4.32
CA ASN A 179 -17.23 -15.98 4.29
C ASN A 179 -17.14 -14.79 3.32
N GLY A 180 -16.09 -14.70 2.52
CA GLY A 180 -15.85 -13.59 1.59
C GLY A 180 -14.98 -12.45 2.13
N ARG A 181 -14.64 -12.47 3.43
CA ARG A 181 -13.68 -11.53 4.04
C ARG A 181 -12.31 -11.71 3.40
N ILE A 182 -11.73 -10.63 2.93
CA ILE A 182 -10.38 -10.61 2.35
C ILE A 182 -9.34 -10.54 3.48
N LEU A 183 -8.25 -11.30 3.33
CA LEU A 183 -7.12 -11.28 4.26
C LEU A 183 -6.45 -9.90 4.28
N HIS A 184 -5.91 -9.54 5.46
CA HIS A 184 -5.02 -8.38 5.56
C HIS A 184 -3.60 -8.75 5.15
N GLU A 185 -3.05 -9.81 5.77
CA GLU A 185 -1.62 -10.13 5.66
C GLU A 185 -1.37 -11.63 5.53
N MET A 186 -0.45 -12.01 4.64
CA MET A 186 0.05 -13.38 4.45
C MET A 186 1.57 -13.38 4.29
N ALA A 187 2.24 -14.17 5.13
CA ALA A 187 3.68 -14.36 5.10
C ALA A 187 4.13 -15.33 3.99
N PHE A 188 5.43 -15.39 3.69
CA PHE A 188 6.03 -16.23 2.63
C PHE A 188 5.91 -17.74 2.83
N ASN A 189 5.48 -18.21 3.97
CA ASN A 189 5.14 -19.61 4.22
C ASN A 189 3.66 -19.93 3.96
N ALA A 190 2.93 -19.05 3.30
CA ALA A 190 1.50 -19.09 3.06
C ALA A 190 0.64 -19.06 4.35
N PHE A 191 1.22 -18.65 5.47
CA PHE A 191 0.49 -18.43 6.71
C PHE A 191 -0.22 -17.08 6.67
N VAL A 192 -1.54 -17.08 6.78
CA VAL A 192 -2.35 -15.86 6.91
C VAL A 192 -2.26 -15.42 8.37
N SER A 193 -1.36 -14.47 8.64
CA SER A 193 -1.10 -13.89 9.96
C SER A 193 -2.23 -13.01 10.45
N HIS A 194 -2.88 -12.28 9.52
CA HIS A 194 -4.03 -11.43 9.82
C HIS A 194 -5.17 -11.70 8.82
N LYS A 195 -6.33 -12.08 9.35
CA LYS A 195 -7.48 -12.54 8.54
C LYS A 195 -8.21 -11.44 7.78
N GLY A 196 -7.90 -10.19 8.03
CA GLY A 196 -8.46 -9.03 7.33
C GLY A 196 -9.09 -8.00 8.27
N ASN A 197 -9.01 -6.74 7.89
CA ASN A 197 -9.85 -5.67 8.39
C ASN A 197 -11.14 -5.61 7.55
N THR A 198 -11.97 -4.61 7.75
CA THR A 198 -13.26 -4.58 7.03
C THR A 198 -13.09 -4.02 5.61
N GLN A 199 -12.23 -3.00 5.41
CA GLN A 199 -12.08 -2.33 4.13
C GLN A 199 -11.46 -3.20 3.01
N GLU A 200 -10.58 -4.18 3.31
CA GLU A 200 -9.93 -4.99 2.26
C GLU A 200 -10.94 -5.68 1.36
N THR A 201 -12.09 -6.05 1.91
CA THR A 201 -13.13 -6.75 1.15
C THR A 201 -13.74 -5.87 0.07
N ALA A 202 -14.03 -4.60 0.39
CA ALA A 202 -14.49 -3.62 -0.59
C ALA A 202 -13.40 -3.28 -1.62
N HIS A 203 -12.17 -3.06 -1.15
CA HIS A 203 -11.00 -2.82 -1.98
C HIS A 203 -10.75 -3.91 -3.02
N PHE A 204 -10.92 -5.18 -2.64
CA PHE A 204 -10.77 -6.31 -3.56
C PHE A 204 -11.75 -6.21 -4.74
N VAL A 205 -13.02 -5.88 -4.50
CA VAL A 205 -14.02 -5.69 -5.57
C VAL A 205 -13.59 -4.60 -6.54
N ILE A 206 -13.12 -3.48 -6.00
CA ILE A 206 -12.64 -2.33 -6.79
C ILE A 206 -11.40 -2.70 -7.60
N ALA A 207 -10.45 -3.43 -7.01
CA ALA A 207 -9.23 -3.87 -7.69
C ALA A 207 -9.54 -4.85 -8.86
N VAL A 208 -10.42 -5.83 -8.63
CA VAL A 208 -10.88 -6.74 -9.70
C VAL A 208 -11.51 -5.97 -10.85
N TRP A 209 -12.37 -4.98 -10.57
CA TRP A 209 -12.98 -4.15 -11.59
C TRP A 209 -11.96 -3.32 -12.38
N ASN A 210 -10.99 -2.72 -11.70
CA ASN A 210 -9.94 -1.97 -12.37
C ASN A 210 -9.12 -2.87 -13.32
N VAL A 211 -8.73 -4.06 -12.87
CA VAL A 211 -8.04 -5.03 -13.73
C VAL A 211 -8.91 -5.46 -14.91
N TYR A 212 -10.21 -5.70 -14.69
CA TYR A 212 -11.13 -6.07 -15.75
C TYR A 212 -11.33 -4.96 -16.78
N LYS A 213 -11.45 -3.70 -16.36
CA LYS A 213 -11.54 -2.56 -17.29
C LYS A 213 -10.36 -2.48 -18.25
N TRP A 214 -9.16 -2.80 -17.78
CA TRP A 214 -7.93 -2.79 -18.60
C TRP A 214 -7.78 -4.03 -19.48
N THR A 215 -8.33 -5.17 -19.07
CA THR A 215 -8.05 -6.45 -19.74
C THR A 215 -9.21 -6.99 -20.57
N GLY A 216 -10.44 -6.73 -20.19
CA GLY A 216 -11.64 -7.34 -20.77
C GLY A 216 -11.70 -8.86 -20.61
N ASP A 217 -10.97 -9.43 -19.64
CA ASP A 217 -10.87 -10.88 -19.42
C ASP A 217 -12.11 -11.42 -18.70
N ASN A 218 -13.11 -11.82 -19.47
CA ASN A 218 -14.36 -12.35 -18.95
C ASN A 218 -14.17 -13.62 -18.09
N LYS A 219 -13.16 -14.45 -18.39
CA LYS A 219 -12.88 -15.65 -17.61
C LYS A 219 -12.34 -15.28 -16.23
N PHE A 220 -11.47 -14.30 -16.16
CA PHE A 220 -10.98 -13.76 -14.90
C PHE A 220 -12.12 -13.17 -14.07
N LEU A 221 -12.99 -12.36 -14.67
CA LEU A 221 -14.13 -11.77 -13.97
C LEU A 221 -15.07 -12.84 -13.42
N ALA A 222 -15.42 -13.84 -14.24
CA ALA A 222 -16.30 -14.95 -13.83
C ALA A 222 -15.70 -15.79 -12.68
N ASP A 223 -14.37 -15.95 -12.64
CA ASP A 223 -13.68 -16.63 -11.53
C ASP A 223 -13.73 -15.82 -10.23
N MET A 224 -13.66 -14.49 -10.28
CA MET A 224 -13.68 -13.61 -9.11
C MET A 224 -15.09 -13.35 -8.57
N TYR A 225 -16.09 -13.31 -9.46
CA TYR A 225 -17.44 -12.84 -9.17
C TYR A 225 -18.14 -13.51 -7.97
N PRO A 226 -18.17 -14.84 -7.84
CA PRO A 226 -18.83 -15.49 -6.70
C PRO A 226 -18.22 -15.11 -5.35
N TYR A 227 -16.92 -14.86 -5.32
CA TYR A 227 -16.23 -14.46 -4.09
C TYR A 227 -16.50 -12.99 -3.75
N MET A 228 -16.61 -12.12 -4.76
CA MET A 228 -17.02 -10.71 -4.57
C MET A 228 -18.44 -10.61 -4.02
N GLN A 229 -19.39 -11.44 -4.48
CA GLN A 229 -20.76 -11.51 -3.93
C GLN A 229 -20.74 -11.93 -2.45
N LYS A 230 -19.94 -12.94 -2.09
CA LYS A 230 -19.72 -13.32 -0.67
C LYS A 230 -19.14 -12.16 0.14
N GLY A 231 -18.20 -11.41 -0.43
CA GLY A 231 -17.59 -10.25 0.21
C GLY A 231 -18.58 -9.13 0.50
N LEU A 232 -19.48 -8.79 -0.43
CA LEU A 232 -20.54 -7.82 -0.16
C LEU A 232 -21.50 -8.31 0.93
N ASN A 233 -21.84 -9.61 0.94
CA ASN A 233 -22.65 -10.16 2.03
C ASN A 233 -21.93 -10.05 3.39
N PHE A 234 -20.62 -10.31 3.44
CA PHE A 234 -19.83 -10.09 4.65
C PHE A 234 -19.92 -8.64 5.13
N LEU A 235 -19.71 -7.67 4.23
CA LEU A 235 -19.77 -6.24 4.58
C LEU A 235 -21.16 -5.82 5.09
N LEU A 236 -22.23 -6.16 4.33
CA LEU A 236 -23.57 -5.61 4.53
C LEU A 236 -24.45 -6.43 5.49
N LYS A 237 -24.02 -7.66 5.85
CA LYS A 237 -24.83 -8.51 6.75
C LYS A 237 -24.07 -8.92 8.01
N ASP A 238 -22.77 -9.25 7.87
CA ASP A 238 -21.98 -9.69 9.03
C ASP A 238 -21.39 -8.50 9.79
N MET A 239 -20.97 -7.44 9.06
CA MET A 239 -20.31 -6.27 9.66
C MET A 239 -21.23 -5.07 9.87
N ASP A 240 -22.40 -5.02 9.27
CA ASP A 240 -23.43 -4.00 9.52
C ASP A 240 -24.43 -4.52 10.56
N THR A 241 -24.04 -4.49 11.85
CA THR A 241 -24.82 -5.10 12.93
C THR A 241 -26.05 -4.30 13.29
N ASN A 242 -26.03 -2.99 13.14
CA ASN A 242 -27.13 -2.07 13.43
C ASN A 242 -28.02 -1.75 12.21
N LYS A 243 -27.67 -2.29 11.03
CA LYS A 243 -28.42 -2.16 9.77
C LYS A 243 -28.56 -0.73 9.26
N ASN A 244 -27.52 0.05 9.42
CA ASN A 244 -27.46 1.42 8.93
C ASN A 244 -26.63 1.58 7.63
N MET A 245 -26.19 0.45 7.04
CA MET A 245 -25.38 0.33 5.84
C MET A 245 -23.90 0.72 6.01
N PHE A 246 -23.46 1.07 7.21
CA PHE A 246 -22.04 1.32 7.49
C PHE A 246 -21.43 0.09 8.14
N PRO A 247 -20.56 -0.66 7.42
CA PRO A 247 -19.91 -1.81 8.05
C PRO A 247 -19.03 -1.36 9.21
N GLU A 248 -19.19 -2.01 10.35
CA GLU A 248 -18.36 -1.81 11.53
C GLU A 248 -17.04 -2.58 11.40
N GLY A 249 -15.99 -2.11 12.03
CA GLY A 249 -14.72 -2.82 12.07
C GLY A 249 -13.52 -1.92 12.00
N TYR A 250 -12.38 -2.52 11.69
CA TYR A 250 -11.13 -1.78 11.48
C TYR A 250 -10.97 -1.42 10.01
N GLY A 251 -10.43 -0.23 9.73
CA GLY A 251 -10.09 0.27 8.41
C GLY A 251 -8.59 0.33 8.17
N ILE A 252 -8.18 1.11 7.18
CA ILE A 252 -6.77 1.37 6.88
C ILE A 252 -6.08 2.19 7.98
N MET A 253 -6.86 2.93 8.77
CA MET A 253 -6.36 3.55 9.98
C MET A 253 -6.16 2.49 11.06
N GLU A 254 -4.92 2.11 11.30
CA GLU A 254 -4.57 1.13 12.33
C GLU A 254 -4.51 1.75 13.73
N VAL A 255 -5.58 2.44 14.14
CA VAL A 255 -5.67 3.03 15.47
C VAL A 255 -6.24 2.03 16.46
N ARG A 256 -5.48 1.72 17.49
CA ARG A 256 -5.88 0.78 18.55
C ARG A 256 -7.21 1.20 19.18
N GLY A 257 -8.18 0.31 19.20
CA GLY A 257 -9.50 0.54 19.77
C GLY A 257 -10.50 1.21 18.83
N LEU A 258 -10.09 1.62 17.63
CA LEU A 258 -10.98 2.21 16.64
C LEU A 258 -11.72 1.12 15.85
N ASN A 259 -12.58 0.38 16.52
CA ASN A 259 -13.53 -0.56 15.91
C ASN A 259 -14.89 0.14 15.78
N ALA A 260 -15.13 0.77 14.65
CA ALA A 260 -16.27 1.67 14.45
C ALA A 260 -16.72 1.66 12.98
N GLU A 261 -17.73 2.47 12.67
CA GLU A 261 -18.18 2.76 11.31
C GLU A 261 -17.23 3.82 10.70
N LEU A 262 -16.16 3.34 10.06
CA LEU A 262 -15.09 4.20 9.57
C LEU A 262 -15.42 4.80 8.21
N ILE A 263 -14.88 5.99 7.94
CA ILE A 263 -15.12 6.73 6.68
C ILE A 263 -14.60 5.95 5.47
N ASP A 264 -13.36 5.44 5.52
CA ASP A 264 -12.76 4.69 4.42
C ASP A 264 -13.51 3.38 4.14
N VAL A 265 -13.91 2.63 5.18
CA VAL A 265 -14.72 1.42 5.06
C VAL A 265 -16.05 1.72 4.37
N SER A 266 -16.75 2.77 4.81
CA SER A 266 -18.05 3.18 4.27
C SER A 266 -17.93 3.64 2.81
N VAL A 267 -16.91 4.43 2.50
CA VAL A 267 -16.63 4.96 1.16
C VAL A 267 -16.30 3.83 0.18
N TYR A 268 -15.40 2.94 0.53
CA TYR A 268 -15.04 1.84 -0.37
C TYR A 268 -16.14 0.78 -0.47
N THR A 269 -16.98 0.61 0.56
CA THR A 269 -18.21 -0.21 0.45
C THR A 269 -19.18 0.38 -0.56
N GLN A 270 -19.40 1.70 -0.55
CA GLN A 270 -20.19 2.39 -1.57
C GLN A 270 -19.64 2.17 -2.98
N GLN A 271 -18.33 2.34 -3.16
CA GLN A 271 -17.67 2.10 -4.44
C GLN A 271 -17.78 0.63 -4.90
N ALA A 272 -17.64 -0.32 -3.97
CA ALA A 272 -17.80 -1.74 -4.27
C ALA A 272 -19.23 -2.06 -4.72
N LEU A 273 -20.25 -1.46 -4.13
CA LEU A 273 -21.65 -1.60 -4.54
C LEU A 273 -21.88 -1.03 -5.95
N GLU A 274 -21.37 0.17 -6.22
CA GLU A 274 -21.46 0.81 -7.54
C GLU A 274 -20.78 -0.04 -8.62
N VAL A 275 -19.60 -0.57 -8.34
CA VAL A 275 -18.86 -1.47 -9.22
C VAL A 275 -19.60 -2.79 -9.42
N MET A 276 -20.12 -3.40 -8.34
CA MET A 276 -20.86 -4.66 -8.42
C MET A 276 -22.15 -4.52 -9.22
N SER A 277 -22.81 -3.37 -9.21
CA SER A 277 -23.98 -3.14 -10.06
C SER A 277 -23.63 -3.30 -11.55
N GLN A 278 -22.47 -2.76 -11.97
CA GLN A 278 -21.99 -2.89 -13.35
C GLN A 278 -21.55 -4.32 -13.68
N ILE A 279 -20.83 -4.97 -12.76
CA ILE A 279 -20.37 -6.36 -12.93
C ILE A 279 -21.57 -7.31 -13.02
N ALA A 280 -22.57 -7.17 -12.17
CA ALA A 280 -23.76 -8.00 -12.17
C ALA A 280 -24.55 -7.89 -13.48
N LEU A 281 -24.64 -6.69 -14.09
CA LEU A 281 -25.19 -6.53 -15.43
C LEU A 281 -24.41 -7.32 -16.48
N ILE A 282 -23.08 -7.29 -16.43
CA ILE A 282 -22.22 -8.06 -17.34
C ILE A 282 -22.42 -9.56 -17.15
N MET A 283 -22.65 -10.00 -15.90
CA MET A 283 -22.92 -11.39 -15.54
C MET A 283 -24.37 -11.84 -15.81
N GLY A 284 -25.26 -10.93 -16.23
CA GLY A 284 -26.66 -11.22 -16.52
C GLY A 284 -27.60 -11.28 -15.30
N GLU A 285 -27.18 -10.73 -14.16
CA GLU A 285 -27.91 -10.71 -12.89
C GLU A 285 -28.59 -9.35 -12.66
N GLU A 286 -29.57 -8.98 -13.50
CA GLU A 286 -30.19 -7.64 -13.50
C GLU A 286 -30.80 -7.24 -12.15
N ALA A 287 -31.46 -8.19 -11.46
CA ALA A 287 -32.07 -7.90 -10.16
C ALA A 287 -31.03 -7.54 -9.10
N PHE A 288 -29.94 -8.29 -9.03
CA PHE A 288 -28.84 -8.00 -8.11
C PHE A 288 -28.09 -6.71 -8.50
N ALA A 289 -27.95 -6.45 -9.78
CA ALA A 289 -27.39 -5.18 -10.28
C ALA A 289 -28.21 -3.96 -9.81
N SER A 290 -29.53 -4.04 -9.92
CA SER A 290 -30.44 -2.98 -9.47
C SER A 290 -30.40 -2.79 -7.95
N GLU A 291 -30.33 -3.88 -7.18
CA GLU A 291 -30.16 -3.83 -5.72
C GLU A 291 -28.86 -3.12 -5.33
N CYS A 292 -27.73 -3.52 -5.91
CA CYS A 292 -26.43 -2.90 -5.66
C CYS A 292 -26.43 -1.40 -6.04
N ALA A 293 -27.02 -1.04 -7.17
CA ALA A 293 -27.12 0.36 -7.59
C ALA A 293 -27.94 1.20 -6.61
N SER A 294 -29.08 0.70 -6.15
CA SER A 294 -29.92 1.39 -5.15
C SER A 294 -29.18 1.58 -3.83
N GLN A 295 -28.52 0.53 -3.34
CA GLN A 295 -27.73 0.59 -2.11
C GLN A 295 -26.54 1.54 -2.23
N ALA A 296 -25.87 1.60 -3.40
CA ALA A 296 -24.77 2.53 -3.65
C ALA A 296 -25.22 4.00 -3.56
N ILE A 297 -26.41 4.32 -4.11
CA ILE A 297 -26.99 5.67 -4.04
C ILE A 297 -27.33 6.04 -2.60
N ASP A 298 -28.05 5.18 -1.88
CA ASP A 298 -28.45 5.42 -0.49
C ASP A 298 -27.20 5.60 0.40
N LEU A 299 -26.21 4.74 0.25
CA LEU A 299 -24.97 4.84 1.04
C LEU A 299 -24.18 6.12 0.73
N LYS A 300 -24.14 6.56 -0.53
CA LYS A 300 -23.52 7.84 -0.92
C LYS A 300 -24.21 9.03 -0.23
N GLU A 301 -25.53 9.06 -0.20
CA GLU A 301 -26.29 10.11 0.49
C GLU A 301 -26.01 10.10 1.98
N ARG A 302 -26.05 8.93 2.63
CA ARG A 302 -25.75 8.76 4.06
C ARG A 302 -24.33 9.20 4.43
N ILE A 303 -23.32 8.86 3.63
CA ILE A 303 -21.93 9.31 3.86
C ILE A 303 -21.88 10.83 3.85
N ASN A 304 -22.50 11.47 2.85
CA ASN A 304 -22.51 12.92 2.75
C ASN A 304 -23.25 13.60 3.92
N ASP A 305 -24.31 13.00 4.43
CA ASP A 305 -25.12 13.60 5.48
C ASP A 305 -24.55 13.39 6.88
N LEU A 306 -23.97 12.22 7.15
CA LEU A 306 -23.62 11.78 8.50
C LEU A 306 -22.14 11.95 8.84
N PHE A 307 -21.24 11.88 7.83
CA PHE A 307 -19.81 12.07 8.07
C PHE A 307 -19.32 13.51 7.82
N TRP A 308 -20.13 14.36 7.18
CA TRP A 308 -19.72 15.74 6.94
C TRP A 308 -19.96 16.64 8.17
N ASP A 309 -18.88 17.15 8.74
CA ASP A 309 -18.96 18.18 9.78
C ASP A 309 -19.10 19.56 9.12
N LYS A 310 -20.27 20.20 9.33
CA LYS A 310 -20.61 21.48 8.69
C LYS A 310 -19.84 22.66 9.29
N ASP A 311 -19.45 22.56 10.55
CA ASP A 311 -18.75 23.63 11.26
C ASP A 311 -17.25 23.60 10.93
N LEU A 312 -16.70 22.39 10.79
CA LEU A 312 -15.31 22.17 10.43
C LEU A 312 -15.08 22.09 8.91
N GLU A 313 -16.13 21.98 8.10
CA GLU A 313 -16.06 21.81 6.65
C GLU A 313 -15.12 20.67 6.22
N ILE A 314 -15.29 19.50 6.86
CA ILE A 314 -14.44 18.32 6.61
C ILE A 314 -15.23 17.04 6.89
N TYR A 315 -14.88 15.95 6.20
CA TYR A 315 -15.39 14.63 6.55
C TYR A 315 -14.74 14.11 7.84
N CYS A 316 -15.52 13.43 8.67
CA CYS A 316 -15.09 12.86 9.93
C CYS A 316 -14.40 11.51 9.75
N ASP A 317 -13.61 11.09 10.74
CA ASP A 317 -12.91 9.79 10.73
C ASP A 317 -13.89 8.62 10.85
N PHE A 318 -14.92 8.75 11.70
CA PHE A 318 -15.94 7.72 11.88
C PHE A 318 -17.30 8.31 12.29
N TYR A 319 -18.35 7.55 12.08
CA TYR A 319 -19.70 7.80 12.58
C TYR A 319 -19.98 6.90 13.79
N GLY A 320 -20.55 7.43 14.86
CA GLY A 320 -20.78 6.64 16.06
C GLY A 320 -21.28 7.44 17.25
N THR A 321 -21.33 6.80 18.41
CA THR A 321 -21.77 7.42 19.67
C THR A 321 -20.66 8.26 20.29
N ARG A 322 -21.05 9.20 21.18
CA ARG A 322 -20.11 9.92 22.05
C ARG A 322 -19.23 8.95 22.84
N GLU A 323 -19.82 7.89 23.34
CA GLU A 323 -19.14 6.88 24.16
C GLU A 323 -18.00 6.20 23.35
N GLN A 324 -18.25 5.86 22.08
CA GLN A 324 -17.22 5.36 21.19
C GLN A 324 -16.11 6.38 20.94
N ALA A 325 -16.46 7.66 20.76
CA ALA A 325 -15.48 8.73 20.59
C ALA A 325 -14.59 8.91 21.85
N LEU A 326 -15.19 8.85 23.04
CA LEU A 326 -14.45 8.90 24.29
C LEU A 326 -13.56 7.69 24.50
N GLU A 327 -14.04 6.49 24.18
CA GLU A 327 -13.26 5.25 24.27
C GLU A 327 -12.07 5.25 23.31
N THR A 328 -12.29 5.65 22.06
CA THR A 328 -11.25 5.79 21.04
C THR A 328 -10.16 6.77 21.50
N THR A 329 -10.57 7.95 21.97
CA THR A 329 -9.63 8.97 22.45
C THR A 329 -8.84 8.48 23.68
N LYS A 330 -9.49 7.77 24.59
CA LYS A 330 -8.84 7.14 25.74
C LYS A 330 -7.85 6.05 25.29
N GLY A 331 -8.24 5.21 24.34
CA GLY A 331 -7.36 4.20 23.74
C GLY A 331 -6.12 4.81 23.10
N ALA A 332 -6.27 5.93 22.39
CA ALA A 332 -5.16 6.67 21.81
C ALA A 332 -4.20 7.23 22.88
N ILE A 333 -4.74 7.79 23.98
CA ILE A 333 -3.93 8.24 25.12
C ILE A 333 -3.12 7.08 25.72
N GLU A 334 -3.77 5.95 25.94
CA GLU A 334 -3.11 4.75 26.50
C GLU A 334 -2.04 4.21 25.54
N GLN A 335 -2.30 4.20 24.24
CA GLN A 335 -1.32 3.80 23.24
C GLN A 335 -0.08 4.70 23.30
N VAL A 336 -0.25 6.02 23.27
CA VAL A 336 0.87 6.96 23.36
C VAL A 336 1.64 6.80 24.67
N ARG A 337 0.94 6.61 25.80
CA ARG A 337 1.59 6.41 27.11
C ARG A 337 2.44 5.15 27.17
N ASN A 338 1.97 4.07 26.52
CA ASN A 338 2.61 2.75 26.57
C ASN A 338 3.65 2.54 25.46
N THR A 339 3.75 3.45 24.49
CA THR A 339 4.82 3.38 23.48
C THR A 339 6.16 3.67 24.14
N GLU A 340 7.12 2.77 23.96
CA GLU A 340 8.47 2.87 24.49
C GLU A 340 9.42 3.51 23.49
N TYR A 341 10.38 4.27 24.00
CA TYR A 341 11.46 4.79 23.18
C TYR A 341 12.40 3.67 22.76
N ARG A 342 12.61 3.52 21.49
CA ARG A 342 13.49 2.51 20.91
C ARG A 342 14.76 3.16 20.40
N TRP A 343 15.76 3.23 21.26
CA TRP A 343 17.08 3.83 20.97
C TRP A 343 17.81 3.18 19.76
N ASP A 344 17.48 1.91 19.46
CA ASP A 344 18.06 1.13 18.37
C ASP A 344 17.54 1.51 16.98
N VAL A 345 16.41 2.21 16.91
CA VAL A 345 15.76 2.63 15.64
C VAL A 345 15.27 4.07 15.67
N ALA A 346 15.42 4.79 16.77
CA ALA A 346 14.94 6.16 16.90
C ALA A 346 15.87 7.16 16.20
N GLU A 347 15.29 7.97 15.34
CA GLU A 347 15.99 9.07 14.64
C GLU A 347 15.99 10.37 15.45
N VAL A 348 15.20 10.42 16.54
CA VAL A 348 15.08 11.57 17.44
C VAL A 348 15.68 11.26 18.80
N SER A 349 16.17 12.28 19.50
CA SER A 349 16.67 12.11 20.87
C SER A 349 15.55 11.70 21.83
N LEU A 350 15.92 11.06 22.95
CA LEU A 350 14.97 10.70 24.01
C LEU A 350 14.17 11.93 24.50
N GLN A 351 14.79 13.10 24.58
CA GLN A 351 14.12 14.32 25.03
C GLN A 351 13.05 14.77 24.03
N GLU A 352 13.36 14.78 22.74
CA GLU A 352 12.41 15.12 21.68
C GLU A 352 11.25 14.14 21.65
N TYR A 353 11.52 12.84 21.82
CA TYR A 353 10.50 11.81 21.93
C TYR A 353 9.57 12.05 23.12
N GLU A 354 10.10 12.30 24.32
CA GLU A 354 9.31 12.55 25.53
C GLU A 354 8.48 13.84 25.42
N ASP A 355 8.99 14.88 24.80
CA ASP A 355 8.27 16.13 24.60
C ASP A 355 7.15 15.97 23.56
N SER A 356 7.40 15.24 22.48
CA SER A 356 6.37 14.85 21.51
C SER A 356 5.27 14.02 22.16
N LYS A 357 5.63 13.02 22.96
CA LYS A 357 4.71 12.16 23.70
C LYS A 357 3.80 12.97 24.64
N LYS A 358 4.34 13.90 25.41
CA LYS A 358 3.56 14.81 26.27
C LYS A 358 2.59 15.67 25.47
N LYS A 359 3.04 16.22 24.34
CA LYS A 359 2.21 17.04 23.46
C LYS A 359 1.04 16.25 22.90
N HIS A 360 1.26 15.01 22.45
CA HIS A 360 0.22 14.14 21.93
C HIS A 360 -0.81 13.77 23.01
N ILE A 361 -0.35 13.43 24.22
CA ILE A 361 -1.24 13.14 25.35
C ILE A 361 -2.11 14.34 25.66
N ALA A 362 -1.51 15.53 25.80
CA ALA A 362 -2.25 16.75 26.11
C ALA A 362 -3.33 17.08 25.05
N MET A 363 -3.01 16.85 23.77
CA MET A 363 -3.96 17.07 22.69
C MET A 363 -5.15 16.09 22.76
N TYR A 364 -4.90 14.81 23.01
CA TYR A 364 -5.99 13.85 23.16
C TYR A 364 -6.80 14.07 24.46
N GLU A 365 -6.17 14.51 25.56
CA GLU A 365 -6.89 14.87 26.80
C GLU A 365 -7.79 16.08 26.59
N ASP A 366 -7.38 17.07 25.79
CA ASP A 366 -8.23 18.21 25.42
C ASP A 366 -9.40 17.76 24.54
N MET A 367 -9.14 16.93 23.54
CA MET A 367 -10.18 16.33 22.68
C MET A 367 -11.19 15.52 23.50
N TYR A 368 -10.72 14.73 24.46
CA TYR A 368 -11.58 13.96 25.37
C TYR A 368 -12.55 14.88 26.13
N LYS A 369 -12.06 16.00 26.70
CA LYS A 369 -12.90 16.99 27.39
C LYS A 369 -13.93 17.63 26.46
N GLN A 370 -13.53 17.92 25.20
CA GLN A 370 -14.46 18.47 24.22
C GLN A 370 -15.58 17.47 23.90
N PHE A 371 -15.25 16.18 23.74
CA PHE A 371 -16.24 15.15 23.47
C PHE A 371 -17.15 14.86 24.69
N GLU A 372 -16.60 14.94 25.89
CA GLU A 372 -17.38 14.77 27.14
C GLU A 372 -18.48 15.83 27.30
N ALA A 373 -18.33 16.99 26.70
CA ALA A 373 -19.34 18.06 26.72
C ALA A 373 -20.59 17.75 25.88
N TYR A 374 -20.54 16.78 24.97
CA TYR A 374 -21.71 16.38 24.17
C TYR A 374 -22.71 15.54 25.01
N PRO A 375 -24.00 15.53 24.65
CA PRO A 375 -24.99 14.67 25.30
C PRO A 375 -24.66 13.17 25.19
N THR A 376 -25.00 12.43 26.24
CA THR A 376 -24.86 10.96 26.25
C THR A 376 -25.69 10.33 25.13
N GLY A 377 -25.12 9.37 24.42
CA GLY A 377 -25.79 8.62 23.36
C GLY A 377 -26.01 9.38 22.05
N ILE A 378 -25.49 10.60 21.91
CA ILE A 378 -25.56 11.30 20.62
C ILE A 378 -24.79 10.51 19.55
N MET A 379 -25.41 10.36 18.38
CA MET A 379 -24.80 9.78 17.19
C MET A 379 -24.40 10.89 16.22
N LYS A 380 -23.16 10.92 15.79
CA LYS A 380 -22.65 11.89 14.80
C LYS A 380 -21.32 11.43 14.19
N GLY A 381 -20.85 12.15 13.19
CA GLY A 381 -19.47 12.05 12.75
C GLY A 381 -18.50 12.60 13.79
N TRP A 382 -17.41 11.88 14.03
CA TRP A 382 -16.35 12.25 14.97
C TRP A 382 -15.03 12.41 14.27
N LEU A 383 -14.33 13.46 14.59
CA LEU A 383 -13.00 13.77 14.07
C LEU A 383 -11.99 13.62 15.21
N THR A 384 -11.49 12.40 15.41
CA THR A 384 -10.58 12.06 16.51
C THR A 384 -9.12 12.12 16.09
N ASN A 385 -8.81 11.63 14.91
CA ASN A 385 -7.44 11.45 14.45
C ASN A 385 -7.08 12.36 13.27
N LYS A 386 -8.06 12.85 12.52
CA LYS A 386 -7.86 13.61 11.27
C LYS A 386 -6.86 12.90 10.36
N ASN A 387 -7.02 11.60 10.26
CA ASN A 387 -6.18 10.79 9.41
C ASN A 387 -6.45 11.13 7.95
N TRP A 388 -5.47 10.87 7.08
CA TRP A 388 -5.57 11.13 5.64
C TRP A 388 -6.78 10.46 4.96
N VAL A 389 -7.36 9.42 5.54
CA VAL A 389 -8.55 8.72 4.99
C VAL A 389 -9.80 9.61 4.90
N ILE A 390 -9.83 10.75 5.60
CA ILE A 390 -10.92 11.74 5.44
C ILE A 390 -11.02 12.30 4.01
N SER A 391 -9.98 12.11 3.19
CA SER A 391 -9.98 12.50 1.77
C SER A 391 -10.59 11.45 0.84
N THR A 392 -10.88 10.24 1.33
CA THR A 392 -11.43 9.15 0.49
C THR A 392 -12.80 9.45 -0.13
N PRO A 393 -13.75 10.19 0.51
CA PRO A 393 -14.99 10.61 -0.16
C PRO A 393 -14.77 11.50 -1.38
N ILE A 394 -13.64 12.22 -1.40
CA ILE A 394 -13.28 13.11 -2.51
C ILE A 394 -12.60 12.30 -3.60
N GLU A 395 -11.60 11.46 -3.25
CA GLU A 395 -10.93 10.55 -4.17
C GLU A 395 -11.91 9.73 -5.02
N THR A 396 -13.04 9.33 -4.42
CA THR A 396 -14.04 8.44 -5.01
C THR A 396 -15.25 9.14 -5.64
N HIS A 397 -15.27 10.45 -5.74
CA HIS A 397 -16.42 11.25 -6.23
C HIS A 397 -17.73 11.08 -5.42
N ILE A 398 -17.64 10.69 -4.16
CA ILE A 398 -18.80 10.68 -3.24
C ILE A 398 -19.17 12.10 -2.85
N ALA A 399 -18.19 12.94 -2.54
CA ALA A 399 -18.40 14.33 -2.14
C ALA A 399 -19.06 15.16 -3.26
N SER A 400 -19.89 16.14 -2.88
CA SER A 400 -20.30 17.18 -3.83
C SER A 400 -19.10 18.09 -4.14
N GLU A 401 -19.10 18.71 -5.34
CA GLU A 401 -18.01 19.58 -5.78
C GLU A 401 -17.67 20.68 -4.76
N ASP A 402 -18.69 21.35 -4.22
CA ASP A 402 -18.51 22.42 -3.23
C ASP A 402 -17.81 21.91 -1.96
N ARG A 403 -18.22 20.75 -1.41
CA ARG A 403 -17.57 20.14 -0.25
C ARG A 403 -16.17 19.67 -0.54
N ALA A 404 -15.97 19.07 -1.71
CA ALA A 404 -14.67 18.59 -2.15
C ALA A 404 -13.66 19.73 -2.20
N ILE A 405 -13.98 20.82 -2.90
CA ILE A 405 -13.08 21.98 -3.05
C ILE A 405 -12.75 22.58 -1.68
N ARG A 406 -13.76 22.79 -0.81
CA ARG A 406 -13.52 23.33 0.55
C ARG A 406 -12.59 22.45 1.37
N GLN A 407 -12.81 21.15 1.37
CA GLN A 407 -11.96 20.25 2.13
C GLN A 407 -10.56 20.12 1.51
N LEU A 408 -10.43 20.07 0.17
CA LEU A 408 -9.12 20.03 -0.50
C LEU A 408 -8.27 21.25 -0.13
N ASP A 409 -8.85 22.46 -0.18
CA ASP A 409 -8.17 23.69 0.22
C ASP A 409 -7.79 23.68 1.69
N LYS A 410 -8.69 23.20 2.55
CA LYS A 410 -8.45 23.07 3.99
C LYS A 410 -7.35 22.06 4.31
N VAL A 411 -7.39 20.88 3.74
CA VAL A 411 -6.35 19.86 3.91
C VAL A 411 -5.01 20.43 3.47
N ARG A 412 -4.96 21.06 2.32
CA ARG A 412 -3.75 21.70 1.80
C ARG A 412 -3.15 22.72 2.77
N LYS A 413 -4.00 23.55 3.38
CA LYS A 413 -3.60 24.66 4.24
C LYS A 413 -3.26 24.21 5.67
N GLU A 414 -4.03 23.27 6.23
CA GLU A 414 -4.02 22.99 7.68
C GLU A 414 -3.48 21.60 8.03
N HIS A 415 -3.55 20.65 7.08
CA HIS A 415 -3.24 19.23 7.32
C HIS A 415 -2.12 18.68 6.42
N CYS A 416 -1.40 19.53 5.71
CA CYS A 416 -0.24 19.15 4.90
C CYS A 416 1.07 19.67 5.47
N GLY A 417 2.10 18.85 5.38
CA GLY A 417 3.48 19.20 5.57
C GLY A 417 4.22 19.37 4.23
N GLU A 418 5.52 19.27 4.29
CA GLU A 418 6.41 19.45 3.13
C GLU A 418 6.13 18.43 2.01
N TYR A 419 5.81 17.16 2.37
CA TYR A 419 5.66 16.05 1.41
C TYR A 419 4.21 15.57 1.22
N GLY A 420 3.24 16.28 1.76
CA GLY A 420 1.83 15.94 1.59
C GLY A 420 1.05 15.91 2.90
N PRO A 421 -0.12 15.27 2.94
CA PRO A 421 -0.92 15.18 4.15
C PRO A 421 -0.15 14.51 5.29
N TYR A 422 -0.30 15.06 6.49
CA TYR A 422 0.20 14.41 7.70
C TYR A 422 -0.48 13.06 7.89
N LEU A 423 0.20 12.12 8.52
CA LEU A 423 -0.37 10.81 8.82
C LEU A 423 -1.62 10.96 9.70
N SER A 424 -1.54 11.83 10.70
CA SER A 424 -2.69 12.18 11.55
C SER A 424 -2.52 13.58 12.17
N ALA A 425 -3.51 14.03 12.93
CA ALA A 425 -3.44 15.29 13.65
C ALA A 425 -2.28 15.38 14.65
N VAL A 426 -1.83 14.23 15.16
CA VAL A 426 -0.73 14.11 16.13
C VAL A 426 0.60 13.80 15.47
N GLU A 427 0.61 12.98 14.41
CA GLU A 427 1.81 12.56 13.68
C GLU A 427 2.08 13.53 12.53
N ARG A 428 2.37 14.78 12.89
CA ARG A 428 2.61 15.86 11.92
C ARG A 428 4.04 15.93 11.41
N ASP A 429 4.89 15.09 11.90
CA ASP A 429 6.25 14.83 11.42
C ASP A 429 6.30 13.72 10.36
N ARG A 430 5.18 13.04 10.12
CA ARG A 430 5.09 11.90 9.21
C ARG A 430 4.10 12.16 8.07
N MET A 431 4.52 11.78 6.88
CA MET A 431 3.73 11.82 5.65
C MET A 431 3.99 10.53 4.87
N MET A 432 2.92 9.89 4.38
CA MET A 432 3.04 8.63 3.64
C MET A 432 2.85 8.85 2.15
N THR A 433 3.53 8.05 1.34
CA THR A 433 3.34 8.07 -0.12
C THR A 433 1.91 7.76 -0.54
N ILE A 434 1.25 6.81 0.16
CA ILE A 434 -0.17 6.50 -0.14
C ILE A 434 -1.09 7.65 0.21
N ALA A 435 -0.90 8.30 1.36
CA ALA A 435 -1.70 9.45 1.76
C ALA A 435 -1.59 10.60 0.75
N THR A 436 -0.37 10.88 0.31
CA THR A 436 -0.10 11.90 -0.72
C THR A 436 -0.65 11.47 -2.08
N GLY A 437 -0.58 10.18 -2.41
CA GLY A 437 -1.18 9.62 -3.62
C GLY A 437 -2.70 9.73 -3.65
N VAL A 438 -3.37 9.39 -2.55
CA VAL A 438 -4.83 9.55 -2.40
C VAL A 438 -5.23 11.02 -2.53
N GLN A 439 -4.44 11.93 -1.95
CA GLN A 439 -4.69 13.36 -2.10
C GLN A 439 -4.52 13.83 -3.56
N ALA A 440 -3.48 13.35 -4.27
CA ALA A 440 -3.31 13.64 -5.69
C ALA A 440 -4.49 13.13 -6.53
N MET A 441 -4.99 11.93 -6.22
CA MET A 441 -6.17 11.37 -6.88
C MET A 441 -7.44 12.18 -6.57
N ALA A 442 -7.59 12.64 -5.32
CA ALA A 442 -8.71 13.49 -4.90
C ALA A 442 -8.71 14.83 -5.65
N GLU A 443 -7.57 15.47 -5.81
CA GLU A 443 -7.44 16.68 -6.62
C GLU A 443 -7.79 16.44 -8.10
N CYS A 444 -7.26 15.36 -8.68
CA CYS A 444 -7.57 14.94 -10.05
C CYS A 444 -9.06 14.68 -10.25
N ALA A 445 -9.73 14.07 -9.28
CA ALA A 445 -11.14 13.73 -9.34
C ALA A 445 -12.04 14.97 -9.57
N TYR A 446 -11.61 16.15 -9.15
CA TYR A 446 -12.33 17.42 -9.32
C TYR A 446 -11.62 18.39 -10.27
N GLY A 447 -10.79 17.87 -11.18
CA GLY A 447 -10.18 18.66 -12.25
C GLY A 447 -9.06 19.61 -11.81
N ARG A 448 -8.55 19.46 -10.59
CA ARG A 448 -7.49 20.29 -10.01
C ARG A 448 -6.11 19.71 -10.32
N VAL A 449 -5.76 19.70 -11.61
CA VAL A 449 -4.57 19.00 -12.13
C VAL A 449 -3.26 19.61 -11.62
N ASP A 450 -3.17 20.93 -11.48
CA ASP A 450 -1.97 21.60 -10.99
C ASP A 450 -1.69 21.25 -9.52
N GLU A 451 -2.74 21.19 -8.71
CA GLU A 451 -2.65 20.77 -7.32
C GLU A 451 -2.28 19.29 -7.21
N ALA A 452 -2.85 18.44 -8.05
CA ALA A 452 -2.48 17.03 -8.13
C ALA A 452 -0.99 16.86 -8.49
N LEU A 453 -0.49 17.59 -9.48
CA LEU A 453 0.92 17.62 -9.86
C LEU A 453 1.82 18.09 -8.72
N TRP A 454 1.35 19.02 -7.91
CA TRP A 454 2.09 19.42 -6.72
C TRP A 454 2.29 18.24 -5.76
N TYR A 455 1.25 17.46 -5.46
CA TYR A 455 1.35 16.27 -4.59
C TYR A 455 2.23 15.17 -5.21
N ILE A 456 2.07 14.89 -6.50
CA ILE A 456 2.92 13.94 -7.22
C ILE A 456 4.40 14.34 -7.10
N ASN A 457 4.72 15.63 -7.28
CA ASN A 457 6.07 16.12 -7.17
C ASN A 457 6.64 16.00 -5.73
N ARG A 458 5.80 16.08 -4.69
CA ARG A 458 6.26 15.82 -3.31
C ARG A 458 6.75 14.38 -3.13
N ILE A 459 6.09 13.41 -3.73
CA ILE A 459 6.58 12.03 -3.77
C ILE A 459 7.89 11.95 -4.58
N VAL A 460 7.94 12.55 -5.75
CA VAL A 460 9.13 12.59 -6.63
C VAL A 460 10.35 13.23 -5.93
N ASP A 461 10.15 14.22 -5.06
CA ASP A 461 11.22 14.90 -4.35
C ASP A 461 11.96 14.00 -3.34
N THR A 462 11.35 12.90 -2.93
CA THR A 462 11.96 11.92 -2.01
C THR A 462 12.69 10.77 -2.73
N PHE A 463 12.64 10.74 -4.06
CA PHE A 463 13.25 9.68 -4.86
C PHE A 463 14.76 9.55 -4.65
N GLY A 464 15.22 8.33 -4.39
CA GLY A 464 16.64 7.98 -4.27
C GLY A 464 17.32 8.43 -2.97
N ARG A 465 16.56 8.87 -1.96
CA ARG A 465 17.16 9.36 -0.70
C ARG A 465 17.78 8.26 0.14
N THR A 466 17.14 7.12 0.23
CA THR A 466 17.64 5.98 1.02
C THR A 466 18.40 4.97 0.15
N LEU A 467 17.77 4.54 -0.95
CA LEU A 467 18.37 3.62 -1.90
C LEU A 467 18.24 4.17 -3.33
N PRO A 468 19.22 3.97 -4.21
CA PRO A 468 19.09 4.36 -5.60
C PRO A 468 17.86 3.71 -6.24
N GLY A 469 17.00 4.51 -6.86
CA GLY A 469 15.81 4.04 -7.55
C GLY A 469 14.60 3.75 -6.65
N SER A 470 14.61 4.18 -5.41
CA SER A 470 13.52 3.91 -4.46
C SER A 470 12.84 5.16 -3.93
N ILE A 471 11.64 4.95 -3.38
CA ILE A 471 10.90 5.95 -2.60
C ILE A 471 10.40 5.21 -1.35
N ASN A 472 10.70 5.78 -0.20
CA ASN A 472 10.30 5.23 1.08
C ASN A 472 8.78 5.30 1.28
N GLU A 473 8.24 4.41 2.06
CA GLU A 473 6.84 4.41 2.50
C GLU A 473 6.47 5.73 3.18
N MET A 474 7.26 6.11 4.18
CA MET A 474 7.16 7.38 4.89
C MET A 474 8.14 8.39 4.30
N MET A 475 7.66 9.55 3.97
CA MET A 475 8.47 10.62 3.40
C MET A 475 9.05 11.53 4.49
N PRO A 476 10.31 11.97 4.36
CA PRO A 476 11.14 11.80 3.15
C PRO A 476 11.91 10.47 3.01
N ASP A 477 12.23 9.76 4.11
CA ASP A 477 13.24 8.68 4.09
C ASP A 477 13.09 7.66 5.24
N TYR A 478 11.86 7.40 5.68
CA TYR A 478 11.54 6.47 6.77
C TYR A 478 10.64 5.31 6.30
N GLY A 479 10.55 4.22 7.09
CA GLY A 479 9.78 3.03 6.75
C GLY A 479 10.40 2.18 5.65
N CYS A 480 9.62 1.35 4.99
CA CYS A 480 10.08 0.52 3.89
C CYS A 480 10.73 1.35 2.78
N PRO A 481 11.99 1.10 2.41
CA PRO A 481 12.66 1.87 1.36
C PRO A 481 12.09 1.64 -0.04
N VAL A 482 11.36 0.56 -0.26
CA VAL A 482 10.61 0.28 -1.50
C VAL A 482 9.20 -0.15 -1.13
N GLN A 483 8.19 0.58 -1.61
CA GLN A 483 6.79 0.32 -1.30
C GLN A 483 5.94 0.22 -2.57
N ALA A 484 5.13 -0.85 -2.67
CA ALA A 484 4.34 -1.14 -3.87
C ALA A 484 3.30 -0.06 -4.19
N TRP A 485 2.59 0.46 -3.19
CA TRP A 485 1.55 1.46 -3.40
C TRP A 485 2.05 2.84 -3.85
N THR A 486 3.37 3.06 -3.87
CA THR A 486 3.95 4.27 -4.46
C THR A 486 3.52 4.44 -5.92
N ILE A 487 3.37 3.32 -6.67
CA ILE A 487 2.89 3.35 -8.05
C ILE A 487 1.47 3.92 -8.18
N TYR A 488 0.63 3.78 -7.14
CA TYR A 488 -0.70 4.39 -7.11
C TYR A 488 -0.61 5.91 -7.11
N GLY A 489 0.26 6.48 -6.29
CA GLY A 489 0.42 7.94 -6.20
C GLY A 489 1.11 8.60 -7.40
N ILE A 490 1.79 7.82 -8.23
CA ILE A 490 2.51 8.33 -9.41
C ILE A 490 1.78 7.95 -10.71
N ALA A 491 1.67 6.64 -10.99
CA ALA A 491 1.20 6.18 -12.30
C ALA A 491 -0.32 6.35 -12.48
N THR A 492 -1.12 6.15 -11.42
CA THR A 492 -2.57 6.20 -11.53
C THR A 492 -3.09 7.60 -11.90
N PRO A 493 -2.73 8.69 -11.17
CA PRO A 493 -3.18 10.03 -11.54
C PRO A 493 -2.61 10.47 -12.89
N LEU A 494 -1.34 10.15 -13.20
CA LEU A 494 -0.75 10.47 -14.49
C LEU A 494 -1.55 9.86 -15.65
N ILE A 495 -1.76 8.54 -15.60
CA ILE A 495 -2.37 7.82 -16.72
C ILE A 495 -3.87 8.13 -16.82
N ARG A 496 -4.60 8.04 -15.70
CA ARG A 496 -6.07 8.12 -15.72
C ARG A 496 -6.62 9.53 -15.87
N TYR A 497 -5.91 10.53 -15.36
CA TYR A 497 -6.40 11.91 -15.34
C TYR A 497 -5.54 12.86 -16.18
N ILE A 498 -4.23 12.91 -15.99
CA ILE A 498 -3.38 13.87 -16.72
C ILE A 498 -3.27 13.51 -18.21
N TYR A 499 -3.07 12.21 -18.52
CA TYR A 499 -3.19 11.72 -19.91
C TYR A 499 -4.62 11.33 -20.27
N GLY A 500 -5.52 11.26 -19.32
CA GLY A 500 -6.94 10.97 -19.52
C GLY A 500 -7.24 9.60 -20.11
N ILE A 501 -6.37 8.60 -19.91
CA ILE A 501 -6.50 7.26 -20.50
C ILE A 501 -7.43 6.41 -19.64
N GLN A 502 -8.66 6.17 -20.13
CA GLN A 502 -9.69 5.41 -19.41
C GLN A 502 -10.21 4.26 -20.28
N PRO A 503 -9.65 3.05 -20.14
CA PRO A 503 -10.06 1.91 -20.94
C PRO A 503 -11.32 1.24 -20.38
N GLU A 504 -12.14 0.74 -21.29
CA GLU A 504 -13.20 -0.22 -21.06
C GLU A 504 -13.00 -1.39 -22.05
N ALA A 505 -11.93 -2.17 -21.84
CA ALA A 505 -11.50 -3.20 -22.78
C ALA A 505 -12.59 -4.22 -23.06
N TYR A 506 -13.47 -4.50 -22.11
CA TYR A 506 -14.63 -5.37 -22.27
C TYR A 506 -15.67 -4.83 -23.27
N LYS A 507 -15.74 -3.51 -23.46
CA LYS A 507 -16.52 -2.83 -24.51
C LYS A 507 -15.69 -2.56 -25.77
N LYS A 508 -14.40 -2.89 -25.78
CA LYS A 508 -13.42 -2.50 -26.81
C LYS A 508 -13.35 -0.99 -27.05
N THR A 509 -13.53 -0.22 -25.99
CA THR A 509 -13.49 1.25 -26.03
C THR A 509 -12.35 1.79 -25.19
N LEU A 510 -11.85 2.95 -25.61
CA LEU A 510 -10.86 3.75 -24.91
C LEU A 510 -11.33 5.20 -24.94
N THR A 511 -11.56 5.77 -23.78
CA THR A 511 -11.84 7.20 -23.65
C THR A 511 -10.54 7.94 -23.39
N LEU A 512 -10.32 9.04 -24.10
CA LEU A 512 -9.23 9.99 -23.85
C LEU A 512 -9.85 11.30 -23.40
N SER A 513 -9.62 11.66 -22.14
CA SER A 513 -10.17 12.88 -21.52
C SER A 513 -9.12 13.46 -20.56
N PRO A 514 -8.09 14.13 -21.15
CA PRO A 514 -7.03 14.77 -20.38
C PRO A 514 -7.51 16.01 -19.64
#